data_98b33a8777e2ecc339976d452edb57c9
#
_entry.id   98b33a8777e2ecc339976d452edb57c9
#
_cell.length_a   1.000
_cell.length_b   1.000
_cell.length_c   1.000
_cell.angle_alpha   90.00
_cell.angle_beta   90.00
_cell.angle_gamma   90.00
#
_symmetry.space_group_name_H-M   'P 1'
#
loop_
_entity.id
_entity.type
_entity.pdbx_description
1 polymer ?
#
loop_
_entity_poly.entity_id
_entity_poly.type
_entity_poly.pdbx_seq_one_letter_code
_entity_poly.pdbx_strand_id
1 'polypeptide(L)'
;MCLTLVYSSARGSIGSGLFIVFRLATVLLWCALALPAQSQSLEIIQLRNRPADQILPIVQPLVEPGGAVSGTGFQLIVRASPANLAQIKQVVASLDRAARQLVISVRQDADSRAERAAASAGVVLSPGNSRVGGTITEGASQGRDNISQQVRTQEGAAAYIVSGTSVPVTARTVQRTVNGVLVQETVTPRDIVSGFYATPRVNGDTVFLDISTQRDTPGNLGAGSANVNRLSSTVSGKLGQWIEIGGVSQSSGSTSGGILSRSSEAGQSDRRVFLRVEDAR
;
A
#
# COMPACT_ATOMS: atom_id res chain seq x y z
N MET A 1 36.07 50.40 26.86
CA MET A 1 36.50 51.67 27.44
C MET A 1 37.26 51.34 28.71
N CYS A 2 38.57 51.37 28.63
CA CYS A 2 39.54 50.95 29.64
C CYS A 2 39.74 52.05 30.65
N LEU A 3 39.64 51.77 31.91
CA LEU A 3 40.09 52.73 32.96
C LEU A 3 41.31 52.12 33.64
N THR A 4 42.44 52.74 33.32
CA THR A 4 43.73 52.63 33.98
C THR A 4 43.67 53.24 35.38
N LEU A 5 44.08 52.48 36.37
CA LEU A 5 44.50 53.02 37.67
C LEU A 5 45.87 52.49 38.00
N VAL A 6 46.84 53.39 37.82
CA VAL A 6 48.22 53.29 38.31
C VAL A 6 48.21 53.62 39.82
N TYR A 7 48.65 52.70 40.67
CA TYR A 7 49.07 53.04 42.02
C TYR A 7 50.53 52.51 42.26
N SER A 8 51.43 53.45 42.36
CA SER A 8 52.79 53.25 42.78
C SER A 8 52.87 53.35 44.31
N SER A 9 53.43 52.38 44.98
CA SER A 9 54.31 52.65 46.09
C SER A 9 55.07 51.39 46.51
N ALA A 10 56.36 51.62 46.76
CA ALA A 10 57.42 50.70 47.03
C ALA A 10 57.43 50.12 48.49
N ARG A 11 58.22 49.08 48.60
CA ARG A 11 58.96 48.50 49.77
C ARG A 11 58.36 47.21 50.35
N GLY A 12 59.18 46.17 50.27
CA GLY A 12 59.06 44.97 51.06
C GLY A 12 59.45 43.72 50.29
N SER A 13 60.78 43.44 50.26
CA SER A 13 61.39 42.19 49.84
C SER A 13 60.81 40.98 50.60
N ILE A 14 60.72 39.87 49.92
CA ILE A 14 60.36 38.51 50.43
C ILE A 14 58.84 38.23 50.44
N GLY A 15 58.32 37.91 49.29
CA GLY A 15 56.91 37.43 49.14
C GLY A 15 56.34 37.49 47.71
N SER A 16 57.10 38.02 46.77
CA SER A 16 56.62 38.36 45.41
C SER A 16 56.34 37.14 44.51
N GLY A 17 56.89 35.96 44.81
CA GLY A 17 56.67 34.75 44.01
C GLY A 17 55.32 34.12 44.25
N LEU A 18 54.86 34.14 45.49
CA LEU A 18 53.58 33.48 45.87
C LEU A 18 52.39 34.28 45.39
N PHE A 19 52.41 35.62 45.36
CA PHE A 19 51.35 36.46 44.83
C PHE A 19 51.19 36.43 43.29
N ILE A 20 52.31 36.23 42.60
CA ILE A 20 52.35 36.14 41.13
C ILE A 20 51.73 34.78 40.71
N VAL A 21 52.11 33.71 41.39
CA VAL A 21 51.51 32.38 41.11
C VAL A 21 49.99 32.34 41.43
N PHE A 22 49.54 33.00 42.51
CA PHE A 22 48.14 33.08 42.87
C PHE A 22 47.32 33.93 41.85
N ARG A 23 47.88 35.01 41.36
CA ARG A 23 47.25 35.82 40.29
C ARG A 23 47.25 35.13 38.93
N LEU A 24 48.27 34.38 38.57
CA LEU A 24 48.30 33.55 37.39
C LEU A 24 47.27 32.39 37.47
N ALA A 25 47.14 31.76 38.63
CA ALA A 25 46.16 30.71 38.87
C ALA A 25 44.71 31.25 38.80
N THR A 26 44.42 32.44 39.30
CA THR A 26 43.10 33.07 39.24
C THR A 26 42.73 33.51 37.80
N VAL A 27 43.70 34.00 37.01
CA VAL A 27 43.48 34.35 35.59
C VAL A 27 43.27 33.09 34.75
N LEU A 28 43.99 32.01 35.00
CA LEU A 28 43.81 30.71 34.35
C LEU A 28 42.45 30.08 34.73
N LEU A 29 42.01 30.22 35.97
CA LEU A 29 40.70 29.76 36.43
C LEU A 29 39.56 30.57 35.80
N TRP A 30 39.73 31.87 35.59
CA TRP A 30 38.74 32.70 34.90
C TRP A 30 38.68 32.45 33.37
N CYS A 31 39.79 32.11 32.73
CA CYS A 31 39.81 31.68 31.33
C CYS A 31 39.16 30.31 31.12
N ALA A 32 39.23 29.40 32.08
CA ALA A 32 38.64 28.09 32.02
C ALA A 32 37.09 28.12 32.16
N LEU A 33 36.52 29.20 32.70
CA LEU A 33 35.06 29.40 32.86
C LEU A 33 34.42 30.12 31.68
N ALA A 34 35.15 30.53 30.66
CA ALA A 34 34.60 31.04 29.39
C ALA A 34 34.14 29.86 28.51
N LEU A 35 33.16 29.09 28.96
CA LEU A 35 32.42 28.15 28.12
C LEU A 35 31.79 28.96 26.97
N PRO A 36 32.02 28.60 25.71
CA PRO A 36 31.35 29.27 24.60
C PRO A 36 29.85 29.11 24.81
N ALA A 37 29.15 30.20 25.10
CA ALA A 37 27.72 30.26 25.07
C ALA A 37 27.28 29.92 23.63
N GLN A 38 26.85 28.68 23.40
CA GLN A 38 26.30 28.29 22.10
C GLN A 38 25.02 29.08 21.92
N SER A 39 25.07 30.12 21.12
CA SER A 39 23.90 30.91 20.76
C SER A 39 23.01 30.06 19.88
N GLN A 40 21.87 29.64 20.43
CA GLN A 40 20.83 29.00 19.64
C GLN A 40 20.11 30.08 18.81
N SER A 41 19.90 29.82 17.55
CA SER A 41 19.11 30.64 16.65
C SER A 41 17.77 29.97 16.38
N LEU A 42 16.72 30.78 16.33
CA LEU A 42 15.40 30.35 15.88
C LEU A 42 15.25 30.70 14.40
N GLU A 43 14.86 29.73 13.59
CA GLU A 43 14.61 29.97 12.18
C GLU A 43 13.35 29.25 11.70
N ILE A 44 12.64 29.88 10.76
CA ILE A 44 11.46 29.34 10.12
C ILE A 44 11.83 28.91 8.71
N ILE A 45 11.71 27.62 8.42
CA ILE A 45 11.96 27.03 7.11
C ILE A 45 10.61 26.82 6.42
N GLN A 46 10.43 27.46 5.27
CA GLN A 46 9.25 27.29 4.42
C GLN A 46 9.41 26.02 3.58
N LEU A 47 8.42 25.12 3.67
CA LEU A 47 8.30 23.92 2.86
C LEU A 47 7.44 24.24 1.64
N ARG A 48 7.77 23.62 0.50
CA ARG A 48 7.06 23.88 -0.77
C ARG A 48 6.20 22.70 -1.23
N ASN A 49 6.64 21.48 -0.96
CA ASN A 49 6.08 20.28 -1.55
C ASN A 49 5.47 19.34 -0.53
N ARG A 50 6.04 19.29 0.68
CA ARG A 50 5.61 18.35 1.72
C ARG A 50 5.17 19.10 2.97
N PRO A 51 4.07 18.69 3.61
CA PRO A 51 3.67 19.25 4.89
C PRO A 51 4.66 18.87 6.00
N ALA A 52 4.75 19.74 7.00
CA ALA A 52 5.68 19.60 8.12
C ALA A 52 5.50 18.27 8.87
N ASP A 53 4.28 17.74 8.97
CA ASP A 53 3.98 16.48 9.65
C ASP A 53 4.73 15.27 9.07
N GLN A 54 5.05 15.30 7.77
CA GLN A 54 5.82 14.25 7.12
C GLN A 54 7.33 14.38 7.33
N ILE A 55 7.82 15.60 7.51
CA ILE A 55 9.24 15.91 7.65
C ILE A 55 9.68 15.91 9.12
N LEU A 56 8.81 16.34 10.02
CA LEU A 56 9.07 16.47 11.44
C LEU A 56 9.66 15.20 12.09
N PRO A 57 9.10 13.99 11.91
CA PRO A 57 9.61 12.78 12.54
C PRO A 57 11.01 12.39 12.05
N ILE A 58 11.40 12.84 10.85
CA ILE A 58 12.73 12.57 10.28
C ILE A 58 13.77 13.58 10.81
N VAL A 59 13.35 14.84 10.98
CA VAL A 59 14.24 15.94 11.41
C VAL A 59 14.41 15.96 12.92
N GLN A 60 13.38 15.60 13.68
CA GLN A 60 13.40 15.63 15.15
C GLN A 60 14.62 14.93 15.79
N PRO A 61 15.03 13.72 15.37
CA PRO A 61 16.20 13.04 15.92
C PRO A 61 17.55 13.69 15.52
N LEU A 62 17.56 14.59 14.55
CA LEU A 62 18.76 15.29 14.08
C LEU A 62 19.02 16.60 14.85
N VAL A 63 18.07 17.04 15.65
CA VAL A 63 18.21 18.23 16.47
C VAL A 63 19.10 17.94 17.67
N GLU A 64 20.09 18.78 17.89
CA GLU A 64 21.03 18.66 19.01
C GLU A 64 20.34 18.77 20.38
N PRO A 65 20.93 18.25 21.48
CA PRO A 65 20.41 18.40 22.82
C PRO A 65 20.25 19.88 23.18
N GLY A 66 19.05 20.26 23.63
CA GLY A 66 18.67 21.65 23.92
C GLY A 66 18.07 22.42 22.77
N GLY A 67 18.14 21.91 21.53
CA GLY A 67 17.40 22.42 20.40
C GLY A 67 15.93 21.98 20.42
N ALA A 68 15.12 22.56 19.55
CA ALA A 68 13.72 22.18 19.37
C ALA A 68 13.30 22.33 17.92
N VAL A 69 12.42 21.44 17.47
CA VAL A 69 11.77 21.53 16.17
C VAL A 69 10.27 21.36 16.35
N SER A 70 9.51 22.18 15.67
CA SER A 70 8.04 22.07 15.57
C SER A 70 7.62 22.43 14.14
N GLY A 71 6.44 21.97 13.75
CA GLY A 71 5.95 22.24 12.40
C GLY A 71 4.44 22.38 12.36
N THR A 72 3.95 23.23 11.46
CA THR A 72 2.53 23.42 11.19
C THR A 72 2.33 23.72 9.72
N GLY A 73 1.45 22.96 9.05
CA GLY A 73 1.19 23.14 7.62
C GLY A 73 2.46 22.97 6.77
N PHE A 74 2.88 24.04 6.11
CA PHE A 74 4.09 24.07 5.28
C PHE A 74 5.23 24.89 5.92
N GLN A 75 5.31 24.95 7.23
CA GLN A 75 6.34 25.68 7.96
C GLN A 75 6.97 24.78 9.02
N LEU A 76 8.31 24.79 9.06
CA LEU A 76 9.10 24.12 10.08
C LEU A 76 9.83 25.19 10.90
N ILE A 77 9.62 25.21 12.20
CA ILE A 77 10.26 26.12 13.13
C ILE A 77 11.35 25.35 13.83
N VAL A 78 12.61 25.76 13.65
CA VAL A 78 13.79 25.08 14.20
C VAL A 78 14.53 26.05 15.10
N ARG A 79 14.86 25.60 16.31
CA ARG A 79 15.77 26.26 17.25
C ARG A 79 16.96 25.35 17.47
N ALA A 80 18.13 25.76 16.99
CA ALA A 80 19.35 24.97 17.10
C ALA A 80 20.58 25.89 16.97
N SER A 81 21.79 25.33 17.15
CA SER A 81 23.01 26.04 16.83
C SER A 81 23.12 26.32 15.33
N PRO A 82 23.87 27.34 14.91
CA PRO A 82 24.05 27.68 13.48
C PRO A 82 24.56 26.50 12.63
N ALA A 83 25.44 25.68 13.21
CA ALA A 83 25.99 24.51 12.53
C ALA A 83 24.94 23.41 12.33
N ASN A 84 24.17 23.08 13.37
CA ASN A 84 23.10 22.08 13.29
C ASN A 84 21.96 22.56 12.38
N LEU A 85 21.64 23.84 12.42
CA LEU A 85 20.63 24.45 11.56
C LEU A 85 21.00 24.36 10.07
N ALA A 86 22.27 24.53 9.71
CA ALA A 86 22.74 24.33 8.35
C ALA A 86 22.59 22.87 7.88
N GLN A 87 22.88 21.91 8.75
CA GLN A 87 22.66 20.48 8.47
C GLN A 87 21.17 20.17 8.28
N ILE A 88 20.32 20.66 9.18
CA ILE A 88 18.87 20.47 9.11
C ILE A 88 18.32 21.04 7.79
N LYS A 89 18.74 22.24 7.39
CA LYS A 89 18.35 22.85 6.10
C LYS A 89 18.72 21.97 4.91
N GLN A 90 19.92 21.40 4.92
CA GLN A 90 20.35 20.51 3.83
C GLN A 90 19.49 19.25 3.76
N VAL A 91 19.18 18.64 4.91
CA VAL A 91 18.30 17.48 4.99
C VAL A 91 16.88 17.86 4.53
N VAL A 92 16.32 18.95 5.03
CA VAL A 92 14.99 19.44 4.62
C VAL A 92 14.93 19.68 3.12
N ALA A 93 15.92 20.34 2.54
CA ALA A 93 15.99 20.58 1.09
C ALA A 93 16.05 19.28 0.27
N SER A 94 16.64 18.22 0.81
CA SER A 94 16.67 16.91 0.16
C SER A 94 15.32 16.16 0.25
N LEU A 95 14.54 16.41 1.30
CA LEU A 95 13.27 15.77 1.57
C LEU A 95 12.08 16.52 0.94
N ASP A 96 12.15 17.85 0.85
CA ASP A 96 11.08 18.70 0.31
C ASP A 96 11.09 18.70 -1.23
N ARG A 97 10.91 17.52 -1.81
CA ARG A 97 10.79 17.35 -3.26
C ARG A 97 9.33 17.14 -3.64
N ALA A 98 8.96 17.64 -4.82
CA ALA A 98 7.63 17.40 -5.37
C ALA A 98 7.40 15.88 -5.53
N ALA A 99 6.30 15.40 -4.96
CA ALA A 99 5.89 14.02 -5.17
C ALA A 99 5.48 13.83 -6.63
N ARG A 100 5.95 12.75 -7.26
CA ARG A 100 5.56 12.39 -8.62
C ARG A 100 4.07 12.08 -8.66
N GLN A 101 3.42 12.54 -9.71
CA GLN A 101 2.05 12.12 -10.02
C GLN A 101 2.13 10.83 -10.85
N LEU A 102 1.47 9.80 -10.38
CA LEU A 102 1.53 8.48 -10.99
C LEU A 102 0.14 8.03 -11.42
N VAL A 103 0.11 7.24 -12.49
CA VAL A 103 -1.07 6.53 -12.96
C VAL A 103 -0.82 5.05 -12.76
N ILE A 104 -1.67 4.40 -11.97
CA ILE A 104 -1.63 2.97 -11.73
C ILE A 104 -2.72 2.33 -12.57
N SER A 105 -2.35 1.41 -13.45
CA SER A 105 -3.24 0.62 -14.28
C SER A 105 -3.17 -0.84 -13.86
N VAL A 106 -4.30 -1.43 -13.53
CA VAL A 106 -4.42 -2.85 -13.18
C VAL A 106 -5.29 -3.54 -14.20
N ARG A 107 -4.82 -4.64 -14.76
CA ARG A 107 -5.55 -5.50 -15.66
C ARG A 107 -5.68 -6.88 -15.05
N GLN A 108 -6.89 -7.37 -14.99
CA GLN A 108 -7.22 -8.71 -14.51
C GLN A 108 -7.79 -9.50 -15.69
N ASP A 109 -7.00 -10.43 -16.20
CA ASP A 109 -7.38 -11.29 -17.31
C ASP A 109 -7.90 -12.62 -16.73
N ALA A 110 -9.04 -13.09 -17.23
CA ALA A 110 -9.58 -14.38 -16.91
C ALA A 110 -9.95 -15.12 -18.20
N ASP A 111 -9.26 -16.20 -18.47
CA ASP A 111 -9.53 -17.11 -19.57
C ASP A 111 -10.16 -18.39 -19.00
N SER A 112 -11.25 -18.84 -19.61
CA SER A 112 -11.88 -20.11 -19.26
C SER A 112 -12.12 -20.94 -20.50
N ARG A 113 -11.81 -22.22 -20.41
CA ARG A 113 -12.06 -23.21 -21.45
C ARG A 113 -12.78 -24.39 -20.81
N ALA A 114 -13.87 -24.81 -21.40
CA ALA A 114 -14.59 -26.01 -21.00
C ALA A 114 -14.86 -26.89 -22.21
N GLU A 115 -14.55 -28.15 -22.11
CA GLU A 115 -14.80 -29.17 -23.10
C GLU A 115 -15.72 -30.21 -22.48
N ARG A 116 -16.79 -30.53 -23.18
CA ARG A 116 -17.76 -31.51 -22.78
C ARG A 116 -17.94 -32.54 -23.88
N ALA A 117 -17.85 -33.80 -23.51
CA ALA A 117 -18.17 -34.89 -24.40
C ALA A 117 -19.20 -35.82 -23.70
N ALA A 118 -20.28 -36.11 -24.35
CA ALA A 118 -21.29 -37.03 -23.83
C ALA A 118 -21.69 -38.01 -24.92
N ALA A 119 -21.71 -39.25 -24.57
CA ALA A 119 -22.21 -40.35 -25.41
C ALA A 119 -23.30 -41.11 -24.66
N SER A 120 -24.46 -41.29 -25.32
CA SER A 120 -25.54 -42.11 -24.78
C SER A 120 -26.02 -43.10 -25.85
N ALA A 121 -26.27 -44.32 -25.44
CA ALA A 121 -26.92 -45.33 -26.28
C ALA A 121 -28.26 -45.75 -25.66
N GLY A 122 -29.28 -45.71 -26.46
CA GLY A 122 -30.63 -46.13 -26.04
C GLY A 122 -31.11 -47.28 -26.90
N VAL A 123 -31.73 -48.29 -26.27
CA VAL A 123 -32.39 -49.37 -26.94
C VAL A 123 -33.90 -49.23 -26.68
N VAL A 124 -34.68 -49.01 -27.74
CA VAL A 124 -36.14 -49.02 -27.65
C VAL A 124 -36.63 -50.38 -28.14
N LEU A 125 -37.17 -51.14 -27.24
CA LEU A 125 -37.79 -52.43 -27.54
C LEU A 125 -39.31 -52.21 -27.65
N SER A 126 -39.85 -52.37 -28.85
CA SER A 126 -41.28 -52.42 -29.08
C SER A 126 -41.65 -53.74 -29.79
N PRO A 127 -42.81 -54.33 -29.53
CA PRO A 127 -43.26 -55.51 -30.27
C PRO A 127 -43.36 -55.22 -31.78
N GLY A 128 -42.41 -55.80 -32.54
CA GLY A 128 -42.34 -55.62 -33.99
C GLY A 128 -41.32 -54.55 -34.50
N ASN A 129 -40.72 -53.74 -33.64
CA ASN A 129 -39.71 -52.78 -34.08
C ASN A 129 -38.72 -52.41 -32.98
N SER A 130 -37.55 -53.01 -32.98
CA SER A 130 -36.42 -52.67 -32.06
C SER A 130 -35.49 -51.68 -32.75
N ARG A 131 -35.22 -50.53 -32.09
CA ARG A 131 -34.25 -49.53 -32.56
C ARG A 131 -33.14 -49.36 -31.53
N VAL A 132 -31.94 -49.42 -31.99
CA VAL A 132 -30.75 -49.03 -31.23
C VAL A 132 -30.32 -47.66 -31.75
N GLY A 133 -30.32 -46.70 -30.87
CA GLY A 133 -29.88 -45.34 -31.20
C GLY A 133 -28.80 -44.90 -30.22
N GLY A 134 -27.79 -44.20 -30.72
CA GLY A 134 -26.76 -43.57 -29.90
C GLY A 134 -26.67 -42.10 -30.28
N THR A 135 -26.44 -41.25 -29.28
CA THR A 135 -26.18 -39.83 -29.48
C THR A 135 -24.79 -39.51 -28.91
N ILE A 136 -23.97 -38.87 -29.72
CA ILE A 136 -22.70 -38.32 -29.28
C ILE A 136 -22.83 -36.80 -29.38
N THR A 137 -22.58 -36.13 -28.28
CA THR A 137 -22.58 -34.67 -28.19
C THR A 137 -21.24 -34.20 -27.71
N GLU A 138 -20.57 -33.37 -28.51
CA GLU A 138 -19.32 -32.69 -28.17
C GLU A 138 -19.59 -31.21 -28.19
N GLY A 139 -19.06 -30.52 -27.18
CA GLY A 139 -19.16 -29.07 -27.06
C GLY A 139 -17.92 -28.50 -26.43
N ALA A 140 -17.41 -27.41 -27.01
CA ALA A 140 -16.34 -26.63 -26.44
C ALA A 140 -16.84 -25.20 -26.23
N SER A 141 -16.54 -24.61 -25.08
CA SER A 141 -16.81 -23.20 -24.81
C SER A 141 -15.54 -22.51 -24.34
N GLN A 142 -15.33 -21.29 -24.83
CA GLN A 142 -14.22 -20.44 -24.42
C GLN A 142 -14.78 -19.09 -23.99
N GLY A 143 -14.45 -18.69 -22.76
CA GLY A 143 -14.82 -17.39 -22.22
C GLY A 143 -13.56 -16.56 -21.93
N ARG A 144 -13.62 -15.28 -22.25
CA ARG A 144 -12.63 -14.29 -21.83
C ARG A 144 -13.33 -13.18 -21.11
N ASP A 145 -12.78 -12.79 -19.97
CA ASP A 145 -13.29 -11.69 -19.19
C ASP A 145 -12.12 -10.86 -18.66
N ASN A 146 -12.00 -9.65 -19.22
CA ASN A 146 -10.90 -8.75 -18.92
C ASN A 146 -11.43 -7.49 -18.26
N ILE A 147 -10.90 -7.20 -17.07
CA ILE A 147 -11.20 -5.97 -16.35
C ILE A 147 -9.94 -5.11 -16.35
N SER A 148 -10.07 -3.86 -16.77
CA SER A 148 -9.02 -2.87 -16.70
C SER A 148 -9.49 -1.69 -15.86
N GLN A 149 -8.72 -1.35 -14.85
CA GLN A 149 -8.99 -0.23 -13.93
C GLN A 149 -7.77 0.66 -13.83
N GLN A 150 -8.00 1.97 -13.68
CA GLN A 150 -6.94 2.95 -13.64
C GLN A 150 -7.23 4.00 -12.58
N VAL A 151 -6.21 4.39 -11.81
CA VAL A 151 -6.30 5.42 -10.79
C VAL A 151 -5.06 6.31 -10.81
N ARG A 152 -5.25 7.60 -10.55
CA ARG A 152 -4.16 8.56 -10.36
C ARG A 152 -3.87 8.73 -8.89
N THR A 153 -2.59 8.78 -8.55
CA THR A 153 -2.14 9.02 -7.17
C THR A 153 -0.79 9.73 -7.15
N GLN A 154 -0.41 10.21 -5.98
CA GLN A 154 0.94 10.71 -5.75
C GLN A 154 1.84 9.59 -5.24
N GLU A 155 3.12 9.72 -5.51
CA GLU A 155 4.14 8.85 -4.93
C GLU A 155 4.04 8.81 -3.40
N GLY A 156 3.98 7.60 -2.84
CA GLY A 156 3.82 7.36 -1.41
C GLY A 156 2.39 7.48 -0.88
N ALA A 157 1.44 7.94 -1.69
CA ALA A 157 0.04 8.01 -1.31
C ALA A 157 -0.73 6.76 -1.74
N ALA A 158 -1.61 6.29 -0.87
CA ALA A 158 -2.49 5.17 -1.16
C ALA A 158 -3.56 5.55 -2.19
N ALA A 159 -3.80 4.66 -3.14
CA ALA A 159 -4.87 4.77 -4.12
C ALA A 159 -5.85 3.62 -3.97
N TYR A 160 -7.12 3.89 -4.13
CA TYR A 160 -8.18 2.90 -4.04
C TYR A 160 -9.23 3.17 -5.12
N ILE A 161 -9.61 2.12 -5.82
CA ILE A 161 -10.73 2.13 -6.76
C ILE A 161 -11.52 0.84 -6.59
N VAL A 162 -12.83 0.96 -6.54
CA VAL A 162 -13.76 -0.17 -6.53
C VAL A 162 -14.96 0.16 -7.39
N SER A 163 -15.45 -0.83 -8.11
CA SER A 163 -16.66 -0.77 -8.93
C SER A 163 -17.41 -2.07 -8.80
N GLY A 164 -18.73 -2.03 -8.76
CA GLY A 164 -19.52 -3.24 -8.60
C GLY A 164 -21.03 -2.99 -8.59
N THR A 165 -21.76 -4.05 -8.25
CA THR A 165 -23.22 -4.07 -8.19
C THR A 165 -23.65 -4.67 -6.86
N SER A 166 -24.64 -4.06 -6.23
CA SER A 166 -25.29 -4.62 -5.04
C SER A 166 -26.48 -5.49 -5.46
N VAL A 167 -26.48 -6.73 -5.02
CA VAL A 167 -27.52 -7.72 -5.35
C VAL A 167 -28.33 -8.05 -4.09
N PRO A 168 -29.67 -7.95 -4.09
CA PRO A 168 -30.49 -8.35 -2.95
C PRO A 168 -30.46 -9.88 -2.79
N VAL A 169 -30.11 -10.36 -1.60
CA VAL A 169 -30.16 -11.78 -1.24
C VAL A 169 -31.29 -12.01 -0.25
N THR A 170 -32.23 -12.86 -0.63
CA THR A 170 -33.34 -13.21 0.24
C THR A 170 -32.97 -14.46 1.05
N ALA A 171 -32.94 -14.33 2.37
CA ALA A 171 -32.85 -15.45 3.29
C ALA A 171 -34.25 -15.78 3.82
N ARG A 172 -34.66 -17.03 3.67
CA ARG A 172 -35.95 -17.53 4.15
C ARG A 172 -35.73 -18.47 5.32
N THR A 173 -36.21 -18.08 6.49
CA THR A 173 -36.20 -18.93 7.69
C THR A 173 -37.62 -19.47 7.93
N VAL A 174 -37.73 -20.79 8.03
CA VAL A 174 -38.99 -21.48 8.30
C VAL A 174 -38.93 -22.07 9.71
N GLN A 175 -39.76 -21.57 10.61
CA GLN A 175 -39.92 -22.11 11.95
C GLN A 175 -41.26 -22.82 12.09
N ARG A 176 -41.24 -24.08 12.53
CA ARG A 176 -42.42 -24.82 12.92
C ARG A 176 -42.72 -24.52 14.39
N THR A 177 -43.93 -24.03 14.64
CA THR A 177 -44.46 -23.79 15.97
C THR A 177 -45.63 -24.70 16.25
N VAL A 178 -46.09 -24.78 17.52
CA VAL A 178 -47.26 -25.59 17.91
C VAL A 178 -48.53 -25.15 17.20
N ASN A 179 -48.59 -23.88 16.76
CA ASN A 179 -49.76 -23.27 16.13
C ASN A 179 -49.62 -23.11 14.59
N GLY A 180 -48.59 -23.69 13.97
CA GLY A 180 -48.41 -23.62 12.53
C GLY A 180 -46.96 -23.37 12.11
N VAL A 181 -46.79 -22.91 10.87
CA VAL A 181 -45.47 -22.60 10.27
C VAL A 181 -45.33 -21.09 10.17
N LEU A 182 -44.27 -20.56 10.80
CA LEU A 182 -43.87 -19.18 10.64
C LEU A 182 -42.80 -19.11 9.55
N VAL A 183 -43.02 -18.32 8.53
CA VAL A 183 -42.06 -18.03 7.47
C VAL A 183 -41.58 -16.60 7.62
N GLN A 184 -40.30 -16.41 7.83
CA GLN A 184 -39.67 -15.10 7.88
C GLN A 184 -38.74 -14.94 6.67
N GLU A 185 -38.94 -13.89 5.91
CA GLU A 185 -38.04 -13.51 4.80
C GLU A 185 -37.30 -12.25 5.16
N THR A 186 -35.97 -12.30 5.02
CA THR A 186 -35.06 -11.16 5.24
C THR A 186 -34.28 -10.93 3.96
N VAL A 187 -34.29 -9.70 3.47
CA VAL A 187 -33.53 -9.30 2.30
C VAL A 187 -32.27 -8.55 2.78
N THR A 188 -31.10 -9.06 2.43
CA THR A 188 -29.81 -8.44 2.76
C THR A 188 -29.07 -8.13 1.46
N PRO A 189 -28.65 -6.88 1.23
CA PRO A 189 -27.83 -6.55 0.06
C PRO A 189 -26.46 -7.20 0.18
N ARG A 190 -25.96 -7.74 -0.92
CA ARG A 190 -24.61 -8.26 -1.07
C ARG A 190 -23.93 -7.57 -2.24
N ASP A 191 -22.77 -6.98 -1.98
CA ASP A 191 -22.00 -6.31 -2.98
C ASP A 191 -21.09 -7.30 -3.71
N ILE A 192 -21.16 -7.27 -5.04
CA ILE A 192 -20.27 -7.97 -5.96
C ILE A 192 -19.39 -6.92 -6.59
N VAL A 193 -18.13 -6.85 -6.14
CA VAL A 193 -17.23 -5.73 -6.44
C VAL A 193 -15.93 -6.21 -7.04
N SER A 194 -15.33 -5.35 -7.85
CA SER A 194 -13.98 -5.51 -8.38
C SER A 194 -13.20 -4.21 -8.20
N GLY A 195 -11.98 -4.33 -7.72
CA GLY A 195 -11.16 -3.15 -7.46
C GLY A 195 -9.78 -3.47 -6.98
N PHE A 196 -9.02 -2.44 -6.67
CA PHE A 196 -7.71 -2.59 -6.08
C PHE A 196 -7.37 -1.44 -5.13
N TYR A 197 -6.48 -1.73 -4.21
CA TYR A 197 -5.78 -0.80 -3.35
C TYR A 197 -4.29 -0.88 -3.67
N ALA A 198 -3.61 0.26 -3.80
CA ALA A 198 -2.20 0.27 -4.15
C ALA A 198 -1.47 1.47 -3.55
N THR A 199 -0.23 1.27 -3.11
CA THR A 199 0.66 2.34 -2.61
C THR A 199 1.98 2.29 -3.37
N PRO A 200 2.21 3.20 -4.33
CA PRO A 200 3.42 3.25 -5.12
C PRO A 200 4.53 4.03 -4.42
N ARG A 201 5.77 3.53 -4.51
CA ARG A 201 7.00 4.22 -4.13
C ARG A 201 7.97 4.13 -5.31
N VAL A 202 8.60 5.23 -5.68
CA VAL A 202 9.48 5.28 -6.85
C VAL A 202 10.90 5.62 -6.45
N ASN A 203 11.85 4.89 -6.99
CA ASN A 203 13.27 5.20 -6.86
C ASN A 203 13.90 5.17 -8.27
N GLY A 204 14.19 6.36 -8.81
CA GLY A 204 14.64 6.50 -10.19
C GLY A 204 13.56 6.05 -11.17
N ASP A 205 13.85 5.00 -11.94
CA ASP A 205 12.93 4.37 -12.91
C ASP A 205 12.28 3.09 -12.36
N THR A 206 12.58 2.73 -11.12
CA THR A 206 12.02 1.53 -10.48
C THR A 206 10.88 1.93 -9.56
N VAL A 207 9.75 1.27 -9.72
CA VAL A 207 8.59 1.38 -8.84
C VAL A 207 8.52 0.17 -7.91
N PHE A 208 8.28 0.44 -6.63
CA PHE A 208 7.90 -0.54 -5.61
C PHE A 208 6.44 -0.29 -5.30
N LEU A 209 5.65 -1.34 -5.32
CA LEU A 209 4.21 -1.23 -5.15
C LEU A 209 3.69 -2.28 -4.18
N ASP A 210 3.04 -1.82 -3.13
CA ASP A 210 2.20 -2.66 -2.29
C ASP A 210 0.79 -2.66 -2.89
N ILE A 211 0.30 -3.82 -3.34
CA ILE A 211 -0.99 -3.93 -4.02
C ILE A 211 -1.86 -5.02 -3.41
N SER A 212 -3.15 -4.73 -3.31
CA SER A 212 -4.19 -5.70 -3.00
C SER A 212 -5.32 -5.55 -4.02
N THR A 213 -5.67 -6.65 -4.69
CA THR A 213 -6.75 -6.68 -5.68
C THR A 213 -7.88 -7.57 -5.19
N GLN A 214 -9.10 -7.19 -5.54
CA GLN A 214 -10.30 -7.98 -5.33
C GLN A 214 -11.09 -8.04 -6.62
N ARG A 215 -11.61 -9.23 -6.94
CA ARG A 215 -12.55 -9.46 -8.02
C ARG A 215 -13.60 -10.45 -7.57
N ASP A 216 -14.82 -9.96 -7.46
CA ASP A 216 -15.99 -10.77 -7.21
C ASP A 216 -16.78 -10.89 -8.53
N THR A 217 -17.24 -12.09 -8.84
CA THR A 217 -18.12 -12.33 -9.98
C THR A 217 -19.36 -13.09 -9.51
N PRO A 218 -20.51 -12.92 -10.15
CA PRO A 218 -21.70 -13.71 -9.81
C PRO A 218 -21.39 -15.21 -9.83
N GLY A 219 -21.80 -15.90 -8.80
CA GLY A 219 -21.67 -17.35 -8.71
C GLY A 219 -22.88 -18.05 -9.32
N ASN A 220 -22.73 -19.34 -9.61
CA ASN A 220 -23.77 -20.19 -10.20
C ASN A 220 -24.48 -21.10 -9.18
N LEU A 221 -24.19 -20.96 -7.88
CA LEU A 221 -24.72 -21.81 -6.81
C LEU A 221 -26.03 -21.27 -6.19
N GLY A 222 -26.74 -20.35 -6.86
CA GLY A 222 -27.97 -19.76 -6.40
C GLY A 222 -27.92 -18.25 -6.20
N ALA A 223 -29.07 -17.64 -5.89
CA ALA A 223 -29.18 -16.21 -5.69
C ALA A 223 -28.21 -15.71 -4.61
N GLY A 224 -27.40 -14.71 -4.95
CA GLY A 224 -26.43 -14.11 -4.05
C GLY A 224 -25.11 -14.89 -3.89
N SER A 225 -24.88 -16.00 -4.61
CA SER A 225 -23.56 -16.61 -4.66
C SER A 225 -22.58 -15.73 -5.42
N ALA A 226 -21.33 -15.67 -4.98
CA ALA A 226 -20.25 -14.98 -5.68
C ALA A 226 -18.97 -15.79 -5.65
N ASN A 227 -18.27 -15.81 -6.77
CA ASN A 227 -16.88 -16.26 -6.84
C ASN A 227 -15.99 -15.11 -6.44
N VAL A 228 -15.14 -15.34 -5.47
CA VAL A 228 -14.28 -14.31 -4.89
C VAL A 228 -12.84 -14.62 -5.23
N ASN A 229 -12.11 -13.62 -5.75
CA ASN A 229 -10.69 -13.72 -5.99
C ASN A 229 -10.00 -12.51 -5.33
N ARG A 230 -9.03 -12.78 -4.47
CA ARG A 230 -8.23 -11.76 -3.78
C ARG A 230 -6.76 -12.09 -3.93
N LEU A 231 -5.97 -11.06 -4.20
CA LEU A 231 -4.52 -11.13 -4.29
C LEU A 231 -3.93 -9.97 -3.49
N SER A 232 -2.91 -10.25 -2.69
CA SER A 232 -2.11 -9.21 -2.04
C SER A 232 -0.64 -9.53 -2.27
N SER A 233 0.13 -8.54 -2.72
CA SER A 233 1.54 -8.72 -3.07
C SER A 233 2.30 -7.41 -2.97
N THR A 234 3.61 -7.50 -2.73
CA THR A 234 4.56 -6.41 -2.90
C THR A 234 5.44 -6.74 -4.09
N VAL A 235 5.41 -5.89 -5.11
CA VAL A 235 6.13 -6.11 -6.36
C VAL A 235 7.00 -4.92 -6.70
N SER A 236 8.04 -5.16 -7.50
CA SER A 236 8.87 -4.11 -8.06
C SER A 236 9.08 -4.33 -9.56
N GLY A 237 9.22 -3.23 -10.28
CA GLY A 237 9.45 -3.25 -11.73
C GLY A 237 9.79 -1.88 -12.27
N LYS A 238 9.95 -1.77 -13.59
CA LYS A 238 10.24 -0.49 -14.24
C LYS A 238 8.97 0.30 -14.51
N LEU A 239 9.04 1.61 -14.38
CA LEU A 239 7.98 2.52 -14.81
C LEU A 239 7.63 2.28 -16.29
N GLY A 240 6.34 2.32 -16.61
CA GLY A 240 5.82 2.14 -17.95
C GLY A 240 5.71 0.69 -18.43
N GLN A 241 6.25 -0.28 -17.70
CA GLN A 241 6.19 -1.69 -18.08
C GLN A 241 5.06 -2.43 -17.34
N TRP A 242 4.46 -3.40 -18.03
CA TRP A 242 3.52 -4.32 -17.43
C TRP A 242 4.27 -5.37 -16.60
N ILE A 243 3.86 -5.54 -15.36
CA ILE A 243 4.41 -6.48 -14.39
C ILE A 243 3.30 -7.47 -14.05
N GLU A 244 3.54 -8.76 -14.23
CA GLU A 244 2.65 -9.79 -13.71
C GLU A 244 2.85 -9.92 -12.21
N ILE A 245 1.78 -9.74 -11.43
CA ILE A 245 1.84 -9.77 -9.97
C ILE A 245 1.38 -11.10 -9.39
N GLY A 246 0.72 -11.92 -10.19
CA GLY A 246 0.30 -13.25 -9.82
C GLY A 246 -0.88 -13.76 -10.63
N GLY A 247 -1.19 -15.02 -10.43
CA GLY A 247 -2.31 -15.67 -11.10
C GLY A 247 -2.72 -16.95 -10.41
N VAL A 248 -3.88 -17.45 -10.76
CA VAL A 248 -4.42 -18.75 -10.33
C VAL A 248 -4.82 -19.52 -11.56
N SER A 249 -4.28 -20.72 -11.71
CA SER A 249 -4.69 -21.69 -12.70
C SER A 249 -5.44 -22.81 -12.02
N GLN A 250 -6.65 -23.11 -12.50
CA GLN A 250 -7.50 -24.18 -11.97
C GLN A 250 -7.92 -25.08 -13.09
N SER A 251 -7.67 -26.37 -12.94
CA SER A 251 -8.20 -27.42 -13.81
C SER A 251 -9.21 -28.28 -13.05
N SER A 252 -10.32 -28.58 -13.69
CA SER A 252 -11.34 -29.48 -13.16
C SER A 252 -11.69 -30.52 -14.22
N GLY A 253 -11.84 -31.76 -13.80
CA GLY A 253 -12.29 -32.83 -14.68
C GLY A 253 -13.29 -33.73 -13.92
N SER A 254 -14.39 -34.06 -14.57
CA SER A 254 -15.34 -35.03 -14.07
C SER A 254 -15.67 -36.03 -15.16
N THR A 255 -15.74 -37.29 -14.78
CA THR A 255 -16.21 -38.36 -15.66
C THR A 255 -17.32 -39.09 -14.93
N SER A 256 -18.47 -39.14 -15.55
CA SER A 256 -19.63 -39.90 -15.07
C SER A 256 -20.02 -40.94 -16.11
N GLY A 257 -20.22 -42.16 -15.68
CA GLY A 257 -20.54 -43.25 -16.58
C GLY A 257 -21.58 -44.22 -15.95
N GLY A 258 -22.54 -44.59 -16.74
CA GLY A 258 -23.51 -45.68 -16.47
C GLY A 258 -23.41 -46.77 -17.54
N ILE A 259 -24.20 -47.80 -17.43
CA ILE A 259 -24.20 -48.95 -18.34
C ILE A 259 -24.45 -48.55 -19.81
N LEU A 260 -25.18 -47.46 -20.05
CA LEU A 260 -25.59 -47.01 -21.38
C LEU A 260 -25.24 -45.53 -21.68
N SER A 261 -24.51 -44.87 -20.78
CA SER A 261 -24.12 -43.46 -20.97
C SER A 261 -22.76 -43.18 -20.36
N ARG A 262 -21.98 -42.33 -21.01
CA ARG A 262 -20.72 -41.83 -20.54
C ARG A 262 -20.61 -40.34 -20.85
N SER A 263 -20.28 -39.55 -19.86
CA SER A 263 -19.99 -38.13 -20.05
C SER A 263 -18.65 -37.81 -19.43
N SER A 264 -17.88 -36.94 -20.09
CA SER A 264 -16.66 -36.34 -19.56
C SER A 264 -16.75 -34.84 -19.72
N GLU A 265 -16.32 -34.14 -18.70
CA GLU A 265 -16.21 -32.70 -18.69
C GLU A 265 -14.80 -32.33 -18.21
N ALA A 266 -14.11 -31.50 -18.97
CA ALA A 266 -12.82 -30.93 -18.60
C ALA A 266 -12.93 -29.43 -18.68
N GLY A 267 -12.53 -28.76 -17.61
CA GLY A 267 -12.52 -27.31 -17.52
C GLY A 267 -11.16 -26.80 -17.09
N GLN A 268 -10.69 -25.71 -17.73
CA GLN A 268 -9.51 -24.98 -17.33
C GLN A 268 -9.88 -23.52 -17.18
N SER A 269 -9.47 -22.91 -16.09
CA SER A 269 -9.60 -21.46 -15.91
C SER A 269 -8.28 -20.88 -15.41
N ASP A 270 -7.78 -19.91 -16.17
CA ASP A 270 -6.56 -19.18 -15.84
C ASP A 270 -6.95 -17.74 -15.54
N ARG A 271 -6.49 -17.23 -14.41
CA ARG A 271 -6.66 -15.84 -13.99
C ARG A 271 -5.31 -15.25 -13.70
N ARG A 272 -5.00 -14.13 -14.35
CA ARG A 272 -3.74 -13.42 -14.19
C ARG A 272 -3.99 -11.96 -13.89
N VAL A 273 -3.15 -11.37 -13.06
CA VAL A 273 -3.24 -9.96 -12.70
C VAL A 273 -1.94 -9.27 -13.11
N PHE A 274 -2.10 -8.22 -13.90
CA PHE A 274 -1.01 -7.39 -14.40
C PHE A 274 -1.18 -5.98 -13.88
N LEU A 275 -0.05 -5.33 -13.69
CA LEU A 275 0.06 -3.98 -13.19
C LEU A 275 1.01 -3.17 -14.05
N ARG A 276 0.70 -1.88 -14.24
CA ARG A 276 1.59 -0.90 -14.84
C ARG A 276 1.48 0.41 -14.08
N VAL A 277 2.62 1.04 -13.81
CA VAL A 277 2.70 2.37 -13.21
C VAL A 277 3.43 3.30 -14.16
N GLU A 278 2.84 4.45 -14.43
CA GLU A 278 3.37 5.45 -15.35
C GLU A 278 3.35 6.83 -14.69
N ASP A 279 4.27 7.73 -15.10
CA ASP A 279 4.19 9.13 -14.71
C ASP A 279 2.93 9.77 -15.35
N ALA A 280 2.13 10.44 -14.54
CA ALA A 280 1.00 11.22 -15.05
C ALA A 280 1.54 12.45 -15.76
N ARG A 281 1.27 12.57 -17.03
CA ARG A 281 1.58 13.75 -17.84
C ARG A 281 0.56 14.83 -17.64
#